data_a021e07eeb85370c5d2dba92e9f6b7d8
#
_entry.id   a021e07eeb85370c5d2dba92e9f6b7d8
#
_cell.length_a   1.000
_cell.length_b   1.000
_cell.length_c   1.000
_cell.angle_alpha   90.00
_cell.angle_beta   90.00
_cell.angle_gamma   90.00
#
_symmetry.space_group_name_H-M   'P 1'
#
loop_
_entity.id
_entity.type
_entity.pdbx_description
1 polymer ?
#
loop_
_entity_poly.entity_id
_entity_poly.type
_entity_poly.pdbx_seq_one_letter_code
_entity_poly.pdbx_strand_id
1 'polypeptide(L)'
;MARKSDPRAEKPERDTHATPRPKTKNRGGDAPSQRMLRVAEEVRHALSAVFMREEFHDPALIKLHVTVTEVRASPDLKHMTAFVSGLGRDLTKEQFAGLRRVSPFLRAQVAKSVQLRAAPDLHFQPDTALDYAMHISKVMQRPEVAQDLLPATKPVQDREEQ
;
A
#
# COMPACT_ATOMS: atom_id res chain seq x y z
N MET A 1 -43.05 -38.20 65.95
CA MET A 1 -41.77 -37.55 65.61
C MET A 1 -41.75 -37.33 64.13
N ALA A 2 -42.09 -36.14 63.72
CA ALA A 2 -42.23 -35.73 62.32
C ALA A 2 -40.99 -34.93 61.89
N ARG A 3 -40.28 -35.42 60.87
CA ARG A 3 -39.17 -34.68 60.21
C ARG A 3 -39.70 -33.83 59.05
N LYS A 4 -39.51 -32.56 59.24
CA LYS A 4 -39.84 -31.47 58.33
C LYS A 4 -38.87 -31.48 57.14
N SER A 5 -39.39 -31.68 55.94
CA SER A 5 -38.64 -31.59 54.68
C SER A 5 -38.64 -30.13 54.19
N ASP A 6 -37.44 -29.54 54.02
CA ASP A 6 -37.23 -28.25 53.43
C ASP A 6 -37.45 -28.25 51.91
N PRO A 7 -38.14 -27.27 51.33
CA PRO A 7 -38.22 -27.08 49.89
C PRO A 7 -36.97 -26.34 49.40
N ARG A 8 -36.19 -27.04 48.65
CA ARG A 8 -34.96 -26.50 47.95
C ARG A 8 -35.40 -25.51 46.88
N ALA A 9 -35.03 -24.26 47.09
CA ALA A 9 -35.25 -23.20 46.10
C ALA A 9 -34.48 -23.48 44.79
N GLU A 10 -35.22 -23.68 43.74
CA GLU A 10 -34.73 -23.68 42.36
C GLU A 10 -34.14 -22.34 42.00
N LYS A 11 -32.86 -22.34 41.66
CA LYS A 11 -32.19 -21.16 41.04
C LYS A 11 -32.60 -21.09 39.60
N PRO A 12 -32.96 -19.92 39.05
CA PRO A 12 -33.22 -19.76 37.63
C PRO A 12 -31.93 -19.97 36.83
N GLU A 13 -31.97 -20.87 35.88
CA GLU A 13 -30.94 -21.09 34.86
C GLU A 13 -30.79 -19.77 34.05
N ARG A 14 -29.57 -19.20 34.11
CA ARG A 14 -29.22 -18.09 33.26
C ARG A 14 -28.96 -18.63 31.86
N ASP A 15 -29.85 -18.37 30.96
CA ASP A 15 -29.68 -18.54 29.52
C ASP A 15 -28.45 -17.78 29.04
N THR A 16 -27.30 -18.47 28.99
CA THR A 16 -26.08 -17.95 28.33
C THR A 16 -26.12 -18.28 26.84
N HIS A 17 -27.10 -17.76 26.12
CA HIS A 17 -27.08 -17.72 24.67
C HIS A 17 -26.37 -16.43 24.23
N ALA A 18 -25.10 -16.30 24.61
CA ALA A 18 -24.20 -15.31 24.02
C ALA A 18 -23.85 -15.78 22.61
N THR A 19 -24.63 -15.38 21.63
CA THR A 19 -24.21 -15.42 20.22
C THR A 19 -22.89 -14.70 20.09
N PRO A 20 -21.82 -15.34 19.58
CA PRO A 20 -20.55 -14.66 19.36
C PRO A 20 -20.78 -13.59 18.31
N ARG A 21 -20.66 -12.32 18.70
CA ARG A 21 -20.64 -11.20 17.75
C ARG A 21 -19.56 -11.48 16.70
N PRO A 22 -19.90 -11.47 15.40
CA PRO A 22 -18.88 -11.61 14.37
C PRO A 22 -17.89 -10.46 14.57
N LYS A 23 -16.64 -10.81 14.82
CA LYS A 23 -15.53 -9.85 14.76
C LYS A 23 -15.48 -9.35 13.33
N THR A 24 -16.11 -8.25 13.04
CA THR A 24 -15.94 -7.52 11.79
C THR A 24 -14.45 -7.16 11.71
N LYS A 25 -13.71 -7.94 10.93
CA LYS A 25 -12.39 -7.50 10.47
C LYS A 25 -12.65 -6.24 9.67
N ASN A 26 -12.43 -5.08 10.28
CA ASN A 26 -12.37 -3.81 9.59
C ASN A 26 -11.31 -3.96 8.48
N ARG A 27 -11.76 -4.26 7.27
CA ARG A 27 -11.00 -4.13 6.02
C ARG A 27 -11.07 -2.69 5.51
N GLY A 28 -11.22 -1.73 6.41
CA GLY A 28 -10.92 -0.34 6.12
C GLY A 28 -9.40 -0.23 6.12
N GLY A 29 -8.79 0.05 4.98
CA GLY A 29 -7.37 0.37 4.92
C GLY A 29 -7.14 1.60 5.79
N ASP A 30 -6.66 1.38 7.02
CA ASP A 30 -6.22 2.47 7.87
C ASP A 30 -5.18 3.27 7.09
N ALA A 31 -5.41 4.59 6.99
CA ALA A 31 -4.45 5.48 6.37
C ALA A 31 -3.07 5.27 7.02
N PRO A 32 -1.99 5.23 6.24
CA PRO A 32 -0.66 4.96 6.79
C PRO A 32 -0.32 5.99 7.86
N SER A 33 0.18 5.52 9.00
CA SER A 33 0.57 6.41 10.09
C SER A 33 1.76 7.28 9.66
N GLN A 34 1.91 8.47 10.26
CA GLN A 34 3.04 9.38 10.03
C GLN A 34 4.39 8.67 10.20
N ARG A 35 4.48 7.75 11.18
CA ARG A 35 5.68 6.95 11.40
C ARG A 35 5.96 6.01 10.23
N MET A 36 4.93 5.33 9.71
CA MET A 36 5.09 4.44 8.54
C MET A 36 5.59 5.21 7.33
N LEU A 37 5.01 6.40 7.08
CA LEU A 37 5.41 7.25 5.94
C LEU A 37 6.86 7.71 6.06
N ARG A 38 7.31 8.15 7.24
CA ARG A 38 8.70 8.56 7.47
C ARG A 38 9.67 7.40 7.25
N VAL A 39 9.39 6.25 7.85
CA VAL A 39 10.24 5.06 7.70
C VAL A 39 10.28 4.58 6.25
N ALA A 40 9.15 4.59 5.56
CA ALA A 40 9.08 4.22 4.15
C ALA A 40 9.93 5.16 3.29
N GLU A 41 9.90 6.46 3.56
CA GLU A 41 10.71 7.46 2.84
C GLU A 41 12.22 7.31 3.14
N GLU A 42 12.59 7.05 4.39
CA GLU A 42 13.99 6.75 4.76
C GLU A 42 14.50 5.50 4.02
N VAL A 43 13.67 4.45 3.95
CA VAL A 43 14.02 3.22 3.19
C VAL A 43 14.11 3.50 1.70
N ARG A 44 13.22 4.32 1.14
CA ARG A 44 13.29 4.73 -0.27
C ARG A 44 14.61 5.43 -0.58
N HIS A 45 15.02 6.38 0.25
CA HIS A 45 16.30 7.07 0.11
C HIS A 45 17.50 6.12 0.23
N ALA A 46 17.46 5.21 1.22
CA ALA A 46 18.51 4.22 1.41
C ALA A 46 18.65 3.30 0.20
N LEU A 47 17.53 2.78 -0.34
CA LEU A 47 17.52 1.95 -1.54
C LEU A 47 18.04 2.72 -2.76
N SER A 48 17.58 3.95 -2.97
CA SER A 48 18.04 4.81 -4.08
C SER A 48 19.55 5.04 -4.00
N ALA A 49 20.10 5.31 -2.81
CA ALA A 49 21.52 5.49 -2.60
C ALA A 49 22.33 4.20 -2.91
N VAL A 50 21.79 3.03 -2.55
CA VAL A 50 22.43 1.74 -2.87
C VAL A 50 22.42 1.50 -4.37
N PHE A 51 21.30 1.70 -5.06
CA PHE A 51 21.19 1.53 -6.51
C PHE A 51 22.11 2.49 -7.31
N MET A 52 22.42 3.66 -6.74
CA MET A 52 23.34 4.62 -7.37
C MET A 52 24.82 4.29 -7.13
N ARG A 53 25.17 3.62 -6.02
CA ARG A 53 26.56 3.38 -5.60
C ARG A 53 27.09 2.02 -5.96
N GLU A 54 26.20 1.02 -5.91
CA GLU A 54 26.60 -0.38 -6.02
C GLU A 54 26.45 -0.88 -7.45
N GLU A 55 27.48 -1.53 -7.93
CA GLU A 55 27.43 -2.32 -9.14
C GLU A 55 27.00 -3.74 -8.81
N PHE A 56 25.84 -4.12 -9.31
CA PHE A 56 25.31 -5.47 -9.09
C PHE A 56 25.97 -6.46 -10.04
N HIS A 57 26.47 -7.55 -9.48
CA HIS A 57 27.10 -8.63 -10.26
C HIS A 57 26.07 -9.59 -10.88
N ASP A 58 24.79 -9.40 -10.58
CA ASP A 58 23.71 -10.19 -11.17
C ASP A 58 23.55 -9.86 -12.67
N PRO A 59 23.62 -10.87 -13.57
CA PRO A 59 23.55 -10.62 -15.01
C PRO A 59 22.31 -9.84 -15.47
N ALA A 60 21.17 -10.03 -14.78
CA ALA A 60 19.94 -9.35 -15.10
C ALA A 60 19.92 -7.87 -14.67
N LEU A 61 20.86 -7.48 -13.79
CA LEU A 61 20.96 -6.13 -13.24
C LEU A 61 22.15 -5.34 -13.76
N ILE A 62 23.05 -5.96 -14.55
CA ILE A 62 24.19 -5.28 -15.13
C ILE A 62 23.72 -4.13 -16.02
N LYS A 63 24.26 -2.92 -15.79
CA LYS A 63 23.91 -1.68 -16.50
C LYS A 63 22.41 -1.29 -16.40
N LEU A 64 21.68 -1.86 -15.44
CA LEU A 64 20.32 -1.48 -15.18
C LEU A 64 20.27 -0.29 -14.22
N HIS A 65 19.72 0.81 -14.69
CA HIS A 65 19.40 1.95 -13.84
C HIS A 65 18.01 1.73 -13.24
N VAL A 66 17.95 1.45 -11.94
CA VAL A 66 16.71 1.26 -11.19
C VAL A 66 16.41 2.55 -10.42
N THR A 67 15.20 3.08 -10.63
CA THR A 67 14.67 4.20 -9.83
C THR A 67 13.62 3.65 -8.87
N VAL A 68 13.76 3.98 -7.58
CA VAL A 68 12.75 3.66 -6.56
C VAL A 68 11.84 4.88 -6.42
N THR A 69 10.60 4.74 -6.86
CA THR A 69 9.61 5.84 -6.87
C THR A 69 8.87 5.96 -5.56
N GLU A 70 8.44 4.84 -5.00
CA GLU A 70 7.68 4.79 -3.75
C GLU A 70 8.07 3.56 -2.93
N VAL A 71 8.00 3.66 -1.62
CA VAL A 71 8.05 2.51 -0.72
C VAL A 71 6.81 2.53 0.17
N ARG A 72 6.12 1.41 0.26
CA ARG A 72 4.99 1.22 1.18
C ARG A 72 5.38 0.23 2.26
N ALA A 73 5.22 0.65 3.50
CA ALA A 73 5.49 -0.18 4.66
C ALA A 73 4.22 -0.83 5.20
N SER A 74 4.33 -2.06 5.70
CA SER A 74 3.26 -2.68 6.49
C SER A 74 3.12 -2.00 7.86
N PRO A 75 1.97 -2.09 8.53
CA PRO A 75 1.74 -1.46 9.84
C PRO A 75 2.76 -1.88 10.91
N ASP A 76 3.28 -3.11 10.82
CA ASP A 76 4.28 -3.66 11.72
C ASP A 76 5.73 -3.35 11.29
N LEU A 77 5.92 -2.67 10.15
CA LEU A 77 7.22 -2.32 9.53
C LEU A 77 8.10 -3.53 9.18
N LYS A 78 7.53 -4.73 9.15
CA LYS A 78 8.28 -5.96 8.82
C LYS A 78 8.36 -6.22 7.33
N HIS A 79 7.37 -5.77 6.56
CA HIS A 79 7.31 -5.95 5.11
C HIS A 79 7.24 -4.59 4.44
N MET A 80 8.02 -4.43 3.39
CA MET A 80 8.04 -3.21 2.59
C MET A 80 7.97 -3.54 1.12
N THR A 81 7.09 -2.87 0.41
CA THR A 81 6.97 -2.96 -1.04
C THR A 81 7.60 -1.73 -1.66
N ALA A 82 8.69 -1.94 -2.41
CA ALA A 82 9.35 -0.90 -3.18
C ALA A 82 8.83 -0.92 -4.62
N PHE A 83 8.27 0.20 -5.05
CA PHE A 83 7.87 0.41 -6.43
C PHE A 83 9.08 0.92 -7.21
N VAL A 84 9.38 0.23 -8.31
CA VAL A 84 10.59 0.49 -9.09
C VAL A 84 10.26 0.62 -10.56
N SER A 85 10.99 1.52 -11.21
CA SER A 85 10.96 1.70 -12.67
C SER A 85 12.38 1.68 -13.23
N GLY A 86 12.50 1.29 -14.49
CA GLY A 86 13.72 1.49 -15.25
C GLY A 86 13.76 2.90 -15.87
N LEU A 87 14.92 3.36 -16.25
CA LEU A 87 15.06 4.65 -16.92
C LEU A 87 14.37 4.60 -18.29
N GLY A 88 13.16 5.20 -18.35
CA GLY A 88 12.36 5.32 -19.57
C GLY A 88 11.71 4.04 -20.09
N ARG A 89 11.68 2.96 -19.32
CA ARG A 89 11.02 1.68 -19.66
C ARG A 89 10.71 0.83 -18.44
N ASP A 90 9.75 -0.07 -18.60
CA ASP A 90 9.43 -1.06 -17.57
C ASP A 90 10.54 -2.09 -17.39
N LEU A 91 10.69 -2.57 -16.17
CA LEU A 91 11.57 -3.68 -15.88
C LEU A 91 10.99 -4.99 -16.38
N THR A 92 11.86 -5.85 -16.93
CA THR A 92 11.48 -7.19 -17.37
C THR A 92 11.30 -8.15 -16.19
N LYS A 93 10.62 -9.27 -16.42
CA LYS A 93 10.46 -10.33 -15.42
C LYS A 93 11.80 -10.86 -14.91
N GLU A 94 12.83 -10.94 -15.79
CA GLU A 94 14.18 -11.37 -15.43
C GLU A 94 14.88 -10.36 -14.52
N GLN A 95 14.69 -9.05 -14.76
CA GLN A 95 15.22 -8.00 -13.92
C GLN A 95 14.56 -8.02 -12.53
N PHE A 96 13.24 -8.25 -12.44
CA PHE A 96 12.57 -8.47 -11.15
C PHE A 96 13.08 -9.73 -10.44
N ALA A 97 13.36 -10.81 -11.17
CA ALA A 97 13.99 -11.99 -10.58
C ALA A 97 15.41 -11.68 -10.06
N GLY A 98 16.19 -10.85 -10.77
CA GLY A 98 17.47 -10.32 -10.32
C GLY A 98 17.33 -9.52 -9.02
N LEU A 99 16.39 -8.58 -8.94
CA LEU A 99 16.12 -7.80 -7.73
C LEU A 99 15.78 -8.69 -6.52
N ARG A 100 15.03 -9.78 -6.75
CA ARG A 100 14.73 -10.75 -5.68
C ARG A 100 15.98 -11.49 -5.21
N ARG A 101 16.90 -11.85 -6.11
CA ARG A 101 18.15 -12.53 -5.74
C ARG A 101 19.06 -11.62 -4.92
N VAL A 102 19.13 -10.32 -5.22
CA VAL A 102 19.93 -9.35 -4.47
C VAL A 102 19.21 -8.76 -3.25
N SER A 103 17.93 -9.09 -3.04
CA SER A 103 17.13 -8.59 -1.91
C SER A 103 17.80 -8.80 -0.54
N PRO A 104 18.44 -9.93 -0.20
CA PRO A 104 19.15 -10.09 1.08
C PRO A 104 20.27 -9.07 1.27
N PHE A 105 21.02 -8.75 0.23
CA PHE A 105 22.04 -7.71 0.26
C PHE A 105 21.43 -6.33 0.48
N LEU A 106 20.37 -5.99 -0.27
CA LEU A 106 19.65 -4.73 -0.14
C LEU A 106 19.08 -4.54 1.27
N ARG A 107 18.50 -5.60 1.87
CA ARG A 107 18.03 -5.59 3.26
C ARG A 107 19.15 -5.26 4.24
N ALA A 108 20.34 -5.84 4.06
CA ALA A 108 21.48 -5.56 4.92
C ALA A 108 21.95 -4.10 4.80
N GLN A 109 21.93 -3.52 3.61
CA GLN A 109 22.29 -2.12 3.40
C GLN A 109 21.24 -1.17 3.99
N VAL A 110 19.95 -1.45 3.77
CA VAL A 110 18.84 -0.67 4.40
C VAL A 110 18.94 -0.73 5.93
N ALA A 111 19.20 -1.90 6.51
CA ALA A 111 19.34 -2.06 7.95
C ALA A 111 20.49 -1.25 8.55
N LYS A 112 21.55 -0.98 7.79
CA LYS A 112 22.66 -0.12 8.21
C LYS A 112 22.32 1.36 8.13
N SER A 113 21.48 1.75 7.18
CA SER A 113 21.13 3.16 6.91
C SER A 113 19.97 3.65 7.74
N VAL A 114 19.00 2.76 8.00
CA VAL A 114 17.75 3.10 8.72
C VAL A 114 17.76 2.42 10.08
N GLN A 115 17.56 3.22 11.14
CA GLN A 115 17.56 2.71 12.52
C GLN A 115 16.25 1.95 12.83
N LEU A 116 16.12 0.76 12.25
CA LEU A 116 15.01 -0.15 12.50
C LEU A 116 15.43 -1.26 13.46
N ARG A 117 14.48 -1.73 14.26
CA ARG A 117 14.67 -2.84 15.21
C ARG A 117 15.06 -4.15 14.49
N ALA A 118 14.59 -4.35 13.28
CA ALA A 118 14.88 -5.48 12.42
C ALA A 118 14.86 -5.03 10.96
N ALA A 119 15.69 -5.67 10.12
CA ALA A 119 15.68 -5.43 8.68
C ALA A 119 14.34 -5.90 8.08
N PRO A 120 13.61 -5.05 7.38
CA PRO A 120 12.32 -5.42 6.77
C PRO A 120 12.52 -6.37 5.59
N ASP A 121 11.50 -7.16 5.30
CA ASP A 121 11.44 -7.91 4.06
C ASP A 121 11.10 -6.96 2.91
N LEU A 122 11.92 -6.99 1.84
CA LEU A 122 11.76 -6.13 0.67
C LEU A 122 11.10 -6.91 -0.47
N HIS A 123 10.01 -6.36 -0.96
CA HIS A 123 9.30 -6.83 -2.16
C HIS A 123 9.38 -5.76 -3.23
N PHE A 124 9.69 -6.15 -4.47
CA PHE A 124 9.79 -5.21 -5.58
C PHE A 124 8.60 -5.39 -6.52
N GLN A 125 7.98 -4.27 -6.89
CA GLN A 125 6.86 -4.21 -7.83
C GLN A 125 7.12 -3.13 -8.88
N PRO A 126 6.56 -3.28 -10.11
CA PRO A 126 6.63 -2.22 -11.12
C PRO A 126 5.84 -1.00 -10.64
N ASP A 127 6.36 0.17 -10.94
CA ASP A 127 5.60 1.41 -10.79
C ASP A 127 4.75 1.64 -12.04
N THR A 128 3.45 1.46 -11.91
CA THR A 128 2.48 1.67 -13.00
C THR A 128 1.73 2.99 -12.85
N ALA A 129 2.14 3.86 -11.94
CA ALA A 129 1.42 5.11 -11.66
C ALA A 129 1.40 6.05 -12.87
N LEU A 130 2.50 6.13 -13.61
CA LEU A 130 2.60 6.96 -14.82
C LEU A 130 1.71 6.40 -15.94
N ASP A 131 1.72 5.09 -16.16
CA ASP A 131 0.89 4.43 -17.18
C ASP A 131 -0.59 4.64 -16.88
N TYR A 132 -0.96 4.52 -15.60
CA TYR A 132 -2.32 4.78 -15.16
C TYR A 132 -2.72 6.24 -15.37
N ALA A 133 -1.85 7.20 -15.04
CA ALA A 133 -2.09 8.63 -15.27
C ALA A 133 -2.26 8.96 -16.75
N MET A 134 -1.41 8.39 -17.62
CA MET A 134 -1.55 8.54 -19.08
C MET A 134 -2.84 7.93 -19.59
N HIS A 135 -3.24 6.76 -19.07
CA HIS A 135 -4.50 6.13 -19.43
C HIS A 135 -5.71 7.01 -19.05
N ILE A 136 -5.73 7.54 -17.83
CA ILE A 136 -6.75 8.49 -17.36
C ILE A 136 -6.79 9.72 -18.27
N SER A 137 -5.63 10.33 -18.55
CA SER A 137 -5.55 11.50 -19.44
C SER A 137 -6.14 11.21 -20.82
N LYS A 138 -5.84 10.04 -21.39
CA LYS A 138 -6.40 9.61 -22.68
C LYS A 138 -7.93 9.40 -22.63
N VAL A 139 -8.45 8.86 -21.52
CA VAL A 139 -9.90 8.70 -21.32
C VAL A 139 -10.57 10.06 -21.21
N MET A 140 -9.99 11.00 -20.48
CA MET A 140 -10.51 12.37 -20.31
C MET A 140 -10.54 13.18 -21.60
N GLN A 141 -9.66 12.85 -22.56
CA GLN A 141 -9.59 13.50 -23.88
C GLN A 141 -10.61 12.93 -24.89
N ARG A 142 -11.34 11.86 -24.53
CA ARG A 142 -12.39 11.34 -25.41
C ARG A 142 -13.50 12.39 -25.56
N PRO A 143 -14.00 12.62 -26.79
CA PRO A 143 -15.01 13.67 -27.05
C PRO A 143 -16.28 13.49 -26.23
N GLU A 144 -16.66 12.25 -25.96
CA GLU A 144 -17.82 11.89 -25.13
C GLU A 144 -17.66 12.38 -23.68
N VAL A 145 -16.46 12.25 -23.11
CA VAL A 145 -16.15 12.68 -21.75
C VAL A 145 -15.86 14.17 -21.70
N ALA A 146 -15.20 14.70 -22.72
CA ALA A 146 -14.84 16.12 -22.81
C ALA A 146 -16.10 17.01 -22.83
N GLN A 147 -17.19 16.56 -23.44
CA GLN A 147 -18.47 17.27 -23.49
C GLN A 147 -19.10 17.38 -22.09
N ASP A 148 -18.97 16.37 -21.25
CA ASP A 148 -19.53 16.36 -19.89
C ASP A 148 -18.73 17.26 -18.94
N LEU A 149 -17.46 17.54 -19.27
CA LEU A 149 -16.57 18.37 -18.46
C LEU A 149 -16.68 19.88 -18.78
N LEU A 150 -17.32 20.23 -19.88
CA LEU A 150 -17.61 21.62 -20.20
C LEU A 150 -18.69 22.15 -19.24
N PRO A 151 -18.47 23.28 -18.53
CA PRO A 151 -19.52 23.84 -17.71
C PRO A 151 -20.73 24.13 -18.61
N ALA A 152 -21.89 23.60 -18.23
CA ALA A 152 -23.14 23.90 -18.90
C ALA A 152 -23.35 25.42 -18.88
N THR A 153 -23.07 26.08 -20.00
CA THR A 153 -23.37 27.50 -20.19
C THR A 153 -24.90 27.58 -20.21
N LYS A 154 -25.51 27.92 -19.06
CA LYS A 154 -26.92 28.27 -19.03
C LYS A 154 -27.06 29.49 -19.91
N PRO A 155 -27.94 29.49 -20.93
CA PRO A 155 -28.21 30.72 -21.66
C PRO A 155 -28.83 31.72 -20.66
N VAL A 156 -28.17 32.85 -20.49
CA VAL A 156 -28.75 34.01 -19.80
C VAL A 156 -29.93 34.41 -20.64
N GLN A 157 -31.17 34.13 -20.15
CA GLN A 157 -32.34 34.70 -20.73
C GLN A 157 -32.38 36.17 -20.32
N ASP A 158 -31.99 37.03 -21.26
CA ASP A 158 -32.25 38.46 -21.16
C ASP A 158 -33.77 38.64 -21.02
N ARG A 159 -34.22 38.94 -19.82
CA ARG A 159 -35.54 39.48 -19.61
C ARG A 159 -35.49 40.94 -20.09
N GLU A 160 -35.91 41.12 -21.34
CA GLU A 160 -36.32 42.47 -21.77
C GLU A 160 -37.53 42.85 -20.95
N GLU A 161 -37.35 43.82 -20.07
CA GLU A 161 -38.43 44.56 -19.41
C GLU A 161 -39.04 45.52 -20.46
N GLN A 162 -40.31 45.31 -20.75
CA GLN A 162 -41.20 46.34 -21.33
C GLN A 162 -42.02 46.94 -20.21
#